data_ba0a2fa4a608037b541182e439079a6d
#
_entry.id   ba0a2fa4a608037b541182e439079a6d
#
_cell.length_a   1.000
_cell.length_b   1.000
_cell.length_c   1.000
_cell.angle_alpha   90.00
_cell.angle_beta   90.00
_cell.angle_gamma   90.00
#
_symmetry.space_group_name_H-M   'P 1'
#
loop_
_entity.id
_entity.type
_entity.pdbx_description
1 polymer ?
#
loop_
_entity_poly.entity_id
_entity_poly.type
_entity_poly.pdbx_seq_one_letter_code
_entity_poly.pdbx_strand_id
1 'polypeptide(L)'
;MTIEANMAVLVPGTSVSSGAVALLTRRRPKPGERRVQIMQTLAAMLERPGGERVTTAALAAELDVSEAALYRHFASKAQMLEGLIDFIEQSVFVEVDRIVGHEVAPRERAVRIVAALMQFAEKNAGMARVMVGDALVYENERLQNRMNQFFDRIESTLCKVLLEDATGDAGSLDAQVRSGVLTAFVAGRLQRFTRSGFRRLPTEHLQLAIDRIV
;
A
#
# COMPACT_ATOMS: atom_id res chain seq x y z
N MET A 1 6.54 -7.93 22.99
CA MET A 1 7.73 -8.04 22.12
C MET A 1 7.44 -7.24 20.88
N THR A 2 8.19 -6.18 20.67
CA THR A 2 7.99 -5.16 19.63
C THR A 2 8.23 -5.81 18.26
N ILE A 3 7.20 -5.83 17.41
CA ILE A 3 7.34 -6.29 16.01
C ILE A 3 7.92 -5.10 15.22
N GLU A 4 9.23 -4.92 15.32
CA GLU A 4 9.97 -4.12 14.35
C GLU A 4 10.20 -4.95 13.09
N ALA A 5 9.17 -5.08 12.28
CA ALA A 5 9.29 -5.71 10.99
C ALA A 5 9.76 -4.68 9.97
N ASN A 6 10.74 -5.07 9.21
CA ASN A 6 11.40 -4.38 8.11
C ASN A 6 10.43 -4.19 6.91
N MET A 7 9.34 -3.43 7.12
CA MET A 7 8.43 -3.05 6.02
C MET A 7 9.04 -1.86 5.30
N ALA A 8 9.36 -2.06 4.03
CA ALA A 8 9.89 -1.01 3.18
C ALA A 8 8.97 0.22 3.18
N VAL A 9 9.52 1.34 3.65
CA VAL A 9 8.87 2.65 3.55
C VAL A 9 9.47 3.37 2.36
N LEU A 10 8.63 3.88 1.48
CA LEU A 10 9.05 4.77 0.41
C LEU A 10 9.30 6.15 1.03
N VAL A 11 10.45 6.35 1.72
CA VAL A 11 10.73 7.57 2.49
C VAL A 11 10.95 8.75 1.54
N PRO A 12 10.19 9.86 1.66
CA PRO A 12 10.62 11.13 1.07
C PRO A 12 11.86 11.62 1.82
N GLY A 13 12.88 12.05 1.07
CA GLY A 13 14.14 12.53 1.62
C GLY A 13 13.94 13.54 2.74
N THR A 14 14.72 13.38 3.81
CA THR A 14 14.77 14.22 5.01
C THR A 14 14.74 15.72 4.67
N SER A 15 13.86 16.44 5.34
CA SER A 15 13.80 17.91 5.33
C SER A 15 15.15 18.50 5.78
N VAL A 16 15.88 19.08 4.85
CA VAL A 16 17.11 19.83 5.15
C VAL A 16 16.70 21.25 5.57
N SER A 17 17.07 21.59 6.78
CA SER A 17 17.00 22.93 7.37
C SER A 17 17.54 24.00 6.40
N SER A 18 16.80 25.09 6.26
CA SER A 18 17.17 26.31 5.53
C SER A 18 18.47 26.90 6.11
N GLY A 19 19.51 26.95 5.29
CA GLY A 19 20.71 27.72 5.60
C GLY A 19 21.95 27.20 4.90
N ALA A 20 22.10 27.47 3.63
CA ALA A 20 23.33 27.77 2.88
C ALA A 20 23.08 27.55 1.38
N VAL A 21 23.10 28.62 0.61
CA VAL A 21 23.14 28.54 -0.87
C VAL A 21 24.52 27.99 -1.25
N ALA A 22 24.63 26.68 -1.32
CA ALA A 22 25.74 25.99 -1.97
C ALA A 22 25.24 25.59 -3.36
N LEU A 23 25.89 26.10 -4.40
CA LEU A 23 25.81 25.65 -5.78
C LEU A 23 26.24 24.18 -5.87
N LEU A 24 25.35 23.28 -5.43
CA LEU A 24 25.53 21.84 -5.64
C LEU A 24 25.25 21.56 -7.10
N THR A 25 26.30 21.29 -7.85
CA THR A 25 26.23 20.70 -9.18
C THR A 25 25.29 19.50 -9.14
N ARG A 26 24.14 19.62 -9.79
CA ARG A 26 23.07 18.61 -9.86
C ARG A 26 23.65 17.33 -10.45
N ARG A 27 24.07 16.41 -9.59
CA ARG A 27 24.61 15.11 -10.01
C ARG A 27 23.53 14.37 -10.80
N ARG A 28 23.82 14.03 -12.05
CA ARG A 28 22.92 13.26 -12.91
C ARG A 28 22.57 11.93 -12.20
N PRO A 29 21.28 11.61 -11.96
CA PRO A 29 20.90 10.37 -11.30
C PRO A 29 21.45 9.16 -12.06
N LYS A 30 21.85 8.11 -11.32
CA LYS A 30 22.26 6.85 -11.93
C LYS A 30 21.10 6.18 -12.68
N PRO A 31 21.36 5.27 -13.64
CA PRO A 31 20.31 4.51 -14.30
C PRO A 31 19.40 3.81 -13.25
N GLY A 32 18.09 3.98 -13.36
CA GLY A 32 17.09 3.47 -12.41
C GLY A 32 16.72 4.42 -11.26
N GLU A 33 17.64 5.23 -10.73
CA GLU A 33 17.34 6.16 -9.62
C GLU A 33 16.21 7.14 -9.97
N ARG A 34 16.14 7.61 -11.23
CA ARG A 34 15.10 8.53 -11.68
C ARG A 34 13.70 7.89 -11.64
N ARG A 35 13.55 6.63 -12.01
CA ARG A 35 12.26 5.92 -11.92
C ARG A 35 11.78 5.84 -10.48
N VAL A 36 12.67 5.50 -9.57
CA VAL A 36 12.39 5.47 -8.13
C VAL A 36 11.98 6.85 -7.63
N GLN A 37 12.73 7.90 -7.98
CA GLN A 37 12.43 9.28 -7.61
C GLN A 37 11.04 9.71 -8.12
N ILE A 38 10.70 9.40 -9.37
CA ILE A 38 9.38 9.72 -9.93
C ILE A 38 8.27 9.03 -9.12
N MET A 39 8.42 7.75 -8.81
CA MET A 39 7.44 7.00 -8.02
C MET A 39 7.33 7.52 -6.59
N GLN A 40 8.46 7.86 -5.94
CA GLN A 40 8.47 8.45 -4.60
C GLN A 40 7.75 9.79 -4.56
N THR A 41 8.02 10.66 -5.55
CA THR A 41 7.36 11.95 -5.66
C THR A 41 5.87 11.79 -5.92
N LEU A 42 5.48 10.86 -6.82
CA LEU A 42 4.07 10.56 -7.06
C LEU A 42 3.37 10.07 -5.78
N ALA A 43 3.98 9.15 -5.05
CA ALA A 43 3.47 8.66 -3.77
C ALA A 43 3.28 9.81 -2.75
N ALA A 44 4.27 10.69 -2.60
CA ALA A 44 4.20 11.85 -1.72
C ALA A 44 3.10 12.85 -2.15
N MET A 45 2.90 13.05 -3.46
CA MET A 45 1.80 13.89 -3.97
C MET A 45 0.42 13.27 -3.68
N LEU A 46 0.31 11.94 -3.73
CA LEU A 46 -0.92 11.22 -3.38
C LEU A 46 -1.29 11.39 -1.90
N GLU A 47 -0.36 11.72 -1.02
CA GLU A 47 -0.63 11.98 0.41
C GLU A 47 -1.24 13.37 0.65
N ARG A 48 -1.07 14.32 -0.26
CA ARG A 48 -1.55 15.68 -0.11
C ARG A 48 -3.07 15.79 -0.26
N PRO A 49 -3.72 16.84 0.28
CA PRO A 49 -5.10 17.16 -0.06
C PRO A 49 -5.28 17.30 -1.59
N GLY A 50 -6.29 16.67 -2.16
CA GLY A 50 -6.48 16.64 -3.62
C GLY A 50 -5.56 15.68 -4.38
N GLY A 51 -4.73 14.90 -3.66
CA GLY A 51 -3.76 13.97 -4.26
C GLY A 51 -4.37 12.86 -5.12
N GLU A 52 -5.68 12.62 -5.02
CA GLU A 52 -6.39 11.70 -5.90
C GLU A 52 -6.38 12.13 -7.38
N ARG A 53 -6.06 13.40 -7.66
CA ARG A 53 -6.05 13.99 -9.03
C ARG A 53 -4.68 14.45 -9.48
N VAL A 54 -3.61 13.78 -9.09
CA VAL A 54 -2.25 14.11 -9.54
C VAL A 54 -2.17 14.03 -11.07
N THR A 55 -1.67 15.12 -11.69
CA THR A 55 -1.41 15.17 -13.13
C THR A 55 0.09 15.00 -13.43
N THR A 56 0.43 14.58 -14.66
CA THR A 56 1.83 14.47 -15.11
C THR A 56 2.52 15.84 -15.15
N ALA A 57 1.78 16.90 -15.50
CA ALA A 57 2.29 18.26 -15.45
C ALA A 57 2.68 18.68 -14.03
N ALA A 58 1.82 18.42 -13.02
CA ALA A 58 2.11 18.72 -11.63
C ALA A 58 3.29 17.88 -11.11
N LEU A 59 3.37 16.59 -11.48
CA LEU A 59 4.49 15.72 -11.12
C LEU A 59 5.81 16.20 -11.75
N ALA A 60 5.79 16.63 -13.01
CA ALA A 60 6.95 17.18 -13.69
C ALA A 60 7.45 18.46 -13.02
N ALA A 61 6.51 19.36 -12.67
CA ALA A 61 6.82 20.60 -11.94
C ALA A 61 7.44 20.31 -10.57
N GLU A 62 6.90 19.37 -9.80
CA GLU A 62 7.44 18.96 -8.50
C GLU A 62 8.87 18.42 -8.60
N LEU A 63 9.18 17.72 -9.69
CA LEU A 63 10.51 17.17 -9.97
C LEU A 63 11.46 18.16 -10.65
N ASP A 64 10.96 19.36 -11.00
CA ASP A 64 11.67 20.39 -11.78
C ASP A 64 12.25 19.80 -13.10
N VAL A 65 11.37 19.17 -13.87
CA VAL A 65 11.67 18.60 -15.18
C VAL A 65 10.53 18.88 -16.16
N SER A 66 10.75 18.65 -17.45
CA SER A 66 9.67 18.67 -18.43
C SER A 66 8.86 17.37 -18.37
N GLU A 67 7.56 17.42 -18.76
CA GLU A 67 6.76 16.20 -18.92
C GLU A 67 7.41 15.21 -19.89
N ALA A 68 8.04 15.69 -20.97
CA ALA A 68 8.78 14.85 -21.89
C ALA A 68 9.92 14.08 -21.21
N ALA A 69 10.51 14.61 -20.13
CA ALA A 69 11.51 13.91 -19.36
C ALA A 69 10.90 12.77 -18.51
N LEU A 70 9.66 12.91 -18.02
CA LEU A 70 8.93 11.82 -17.37
C LEU A 70 8.65 10.69 -18.34
N TYR A 71 8.18 11.03 -19.55
CA TYR A 71 7.82 10.04 -20.58
C TYR A 71 9.01 9.26 -21.16
N ARG A 72 10.26 9.68 -20.89
CA ARG A 72 11.45 8.85 -21.17
C ARG A 72 11.59 7.67 -20.19
N HIS A 73 10.96 7.76 -19.02
CA HIS A 73 11.05 6.74 -17.97
C HIS A 73 9.79 5.89 -17.85
N PHE A 74 8.63 6.46 -18.19
CA PHE A 74 7.33 5.79 -18.13
C PHE A 74 6.52 6.19 -19.36
N ALA A 75 5.98 5.23 -20.10
CA ALA A 75 5.22 5.50 -21.32
C ALA A 75 3.89 6.25 -21.05
N SER A 76 3.37 6.19 -19.80
CA SER A 76 2.12 6.86 -19.41
C SER A 76 2.05 7.05 -17.89
N LYS A 77 1.09 7.86 -17.43
CA LYS A 77 0.73 7.96 -16.00
C LYS A 77 0.27 6.61 -15.46
N ALA A 78 -0.51 5.86 -16.24
CA ALA A 78 -0.93 4.51 -15.87
C ALA A 78 0.27 3.60 -15.55
N GLN A 79 1.35 3.68 -16.35
CA GLN A 79 2.57 2.91 -16.08
C GLN A 79 3.30 3.34 -14.80
N MET A 80 3.20 4.61 -14.41
CA MET A 80 3.73 5.08 -13.13
C MET A 80 2.92 4.48 -11.95
N LEU A 81 1.59 4.48 -12.08
CA LEU A 81 0.71 3.86 -11.09
C LEU A 81 0.87 2.33 -11.03
N GLU A 82 1.10 1.66 -12.17
CA GLU A 82 1.49 0.24 -12.20
C GLU A 82 2.73 -0.01 -11.35
N GLY A 83 3.74 0.86 -11.45
CA GLY A 83 4.94 0.75 -10.63
C GLY A 83 4.66 0.90 -9.13
N LEU A 84 3.69 1.73 -8.73
CA LEU A 84 3.25 1.81 -7.34
C LEU A 84 2.49 0.55 -6.90
N ILE A 85 1.64 -0.01 -7.77
CA ILE A 85 0.94 -1.27 -7.52
C ILE A 85 1.95 -2.42 -7.37
N ASP A 86 2.95 -2.50 -8.25
CA ASP A 86 4.05 -3.49 -8.15
C ASP A 86 4.74 -3.40 -6.78
N PHE A 87 5.03 -2.19 -6.31
CA PHE A 87 5.64 -1.95 -5.01
C PHE A 87 4.72 -2.39 -3.85
N ILE A 88 3.42 -2.07 -3.90
CA ILE A 88 2.43 -2.50 -2.92
C ILE A 88 2.38 -4.02 -2.84
N GLU A 89 2.19 -4.68 -3.98
CA GLU A 89 2.09 -6.14 -4.07
C GLU A 89 3.35 -6.81 -3.53
N GLN A 90 4.53 -6.38 -4.00
CA GLN A 90 5.80 -6.96 -3.56
C GLN A 90 6.01 -6.79 -2.05
N SER A 91 5.79 -5.57 -1.53
CA SER A 91 6.02 -5.27 -0.12
C SER A 91 5.07 -6.05 0.79
N VAL A 92 3.80 -6.11 0.42
CA VAL A 92 2.77 -6.77 1.22
C VAL A 92 2.93 -8.29 1.15
N PHE A 93 3.07 -8.87 -0.05
CA PHE A 93 3.11 -10.33 -0.16
C PHE A 93 4.40 -10.95 0.37
N VAL A 94 5.54 -10.26 0.32
CA VAL A 94 6.77 -10.71 1.02
C VAL A 94 6.51 -10.83 2.52
N GLU A 95 5.82 -9.87 3.13
CA GLU A 95 5.50 -9.93 4.56
C GLU A 95 4.42 -10.96 4.87
N VAL A 96 3.38 -11.08 4.04
CA VAL A 96 2.33 -12.09 4.16
C VAL A 96 2.93 -13.51 4.08
N ASP A 97 3.77 -13.77 3.10
CA ASP A 97 4.42 -15.08 2.92
C ASP A 97 5.31 -15.41 4.14
N ARG A 98 6.02 -14.41 4.68
CA ARG A 98 6.79 -14.56 5.92
C ARG A 98 5.89 -14.92 7.11
N ILE A 99 4.73 -14.26 7.27
CA ILE A 99 3.78 -14.54 8.36
C ILE A 99 3.19 -15.94 8.22
N VAL A 100 2.81 -16.34 7.01
CA VAL A 100 2.25 -17.67 6.73
C VAL A 100 3.26 -18.78 7.06
N GLY A 101 4.56 -18.55 6.81
CA GLY A 101 5.62 -19.50 7.14
C GLY A 101 5.98 -19.61 8.62
N HIS A 102 5.38 -18.81 9.52
CA HIS A 102 5.63 -18.90 10.95
C HIS A 102 4.83 -20.02 11.63
N GLU A 103 5.48 -20.75 12.53
CA GLU A 103 4.87 -21.81 13.35
C GLU A 103 4.08 -21.22 14.53
N VAL A 104 2.99 -20.52 14.25
CA VAL A 104 2.04 -20.01 15.24
C VAL A 104 0.61 -20.37 14.82
N ALA A 105 -0.34 -20.29 15.75
CA ALA A 105 -1.73 -20.65 15.49
C ALA A 105 -2.30 -19.92 14.26
N PRO A 106 -3.13 -20.59 13.44
CA PRO A 106 -3.75 -20.00 12.24
C PRO A 106 -4.45 -18.68 12.51
N ARG A 107 -5.22 -18.60 13.59
CA ARG A 107 -5.86 -17.36 14.06
C ARG A 107 -4.84 -16.22 14.23
N GLU A 108 -3.71 -16.50 14.88
CA GLU A 108 -2.69 -15.48 15.12
C GLU A 108 -2.03 -15.03 13.81
N ARG A 109 -1.79 -15.94 12.87
CA ARG A 109 -1.31 -15.59 11.51
C ARG A 109 -2.30 -14.68 10.78
N ALA A 110 -3.60 -14.99 10.82
CA ALA A 110 -4.63 -14.15 10.22
C ALA A 110 -4.64 -12.72 10.82
N VAL A 111 -4.55 -12.60 12.14
CA VAL A 111 -4.44 -11.32 12.86
C VAL A 111 -3.20 -10.54 12.39
N ARG A 112 -2.04 -11.21 12.28
CA ARG A 112 -0.79 -10.61 11.85
C ARG A 112 -0.85 -10.13 10.39
N ILE A 113 -1.49 -10.89 9.49
CA ILE A 113 -1.70 -10.49 8.09
C ILE A 113 -2.52 -9.20 8.02
N VAL A 114 -3.64 -9.14 8.72
CA VAL A 114 -4.49 -7.94 8.78
C VAL A 114 -3.72 -6.75 9.35
N ALA A 115 -2.96 -6.95 10.43
CA ALA A 115 -2.14 -5.91 11.04
C ALA A 115 -1.05 -5.40 10.08
N ALA A 116 -0.39 -6.29 9.35
CA ALA A 116 0.64 -5.93 8.37
C ALA A 116 0.09 -5.05 7.25
N LEU A 117 -1.10 -5.39 6.70
CA LEU A 117 -1.78 -4.59 5.68
C LEU A 117 -2.08 -3.17 6.17
N MET A 118 -2.64 -3.05 7.37
CA MET A 118 -3.00 -1.76 7.95
C MET A 118 -1.77 -0.92 8.30
N GLN A 119 -0.72 -1.53 8.85
CA GLN A 119 0.55 -0.86 9.14
C GLN A 119 1.25 -0.40 7.86
N PHE A 120 1.23 -1.22 6.80
CA PHE A 120 1.75 -0.81 5.50
C PHE A 120 1.05 0.44 4.98
N ALA A 121 -0.28 0.44 4.98
CA ALA A 121 -1.08 1.57 4.51
C ALA A 121 -0.88 2.84 5.35
N GLU A 122 -0.75 2.69 6.68
CA GLU A 122 -0.50 3.80 7.60
C GLU A 122 0.88 4.43 7.36
N LYS A 123 1.90 3.61 7.14
CA LYS A 123 3.26 4.08 6.84
C LYS A 123 3.41 4.64 5.42
N ASN A 124 2.50 4.30 4.52
CA ASN A 124 2.54 4.67 3.10
C ASN A 124 1.17 5.22 2.68
N ALA A 125 0.79 6.38 3.23
CA ALA A 125 -0.55 6.94 3.08
C ALA A 125 -0.95 7.18 1.60
N GLY A 126 -0.01 7.59 0.75
CA GLY A 126 -0.23 7.71 -0.70
C GLY A 126 -0.54 6.37 -1.36
N MET A 127 0.09 5.28 -0.91
CA MET A 127 -0.24 3.92 -1.38
C MET A 127 -1.63 3.48 -0.92
N ALA A 128 -2.08 3.91 0.27
CA ALA A 128 -3.44 3.61 0.71
C ALA A 128 -4.49 4.15 -0.27
N ARG A 129 -4.28 5.34 -0.89
CA ARG A 129 -5.18 5.86 -1.95
C ARG A 129 -5.17 5.00 -3.21
N VAL A 130 -4.04 4.41 -3.57
CA VAL A 130 -3.96 3.46 -4.67
C VAL A 130 -4.72 2.18 -4.31
N MET A 131 -4.49 1.64 -3.11
CA MET A 131 -5.14 0.41 -2.62
C MET A 131 -6.67 0.50 -2.60
N VAL A 132 -7.23 1.64 -2.17
CA VAL A 132 -8.70 1.83 -2.14
C VAL A 132 -9.29 2.28 -3.49
N GLY A 133 -8.46 2.46 -4.51
CA GLY A 133 -8.88 2.85 -5.85
C GLY A 133 -9.10 4.35 -6.05
N ASP A 134 -9.02 5.19 -5.01
CA ASP A 134 -9.27 6.64 -5.13
C ASP A 134 -8.35 7.31 -6.16
N ALA A 135 -7.08 6.90 -6.23
CA ALA A 135 -6.10 7.38 -7.20
C ALA A 135 -6.30 6.80 -8.61
N LEU A 136 -7.16 5.79 -8.76
CA LEU A 136 -7.35 5.04 -10.00
C LEU A 136 -8.68 5.36 -10.71
N VAL A 137 -9.54 6.19 -10.11
CA VAL A 137 -10.92 6.46 -10.60
C VAL A 137 -10.95 6.97 -12.04
N TYR A 138 -9.94 7.76 -12.45
CA TYR A 138 -9.85 8.36 -13.79
C TYR A 138 -8.83 7.65 -14.68
N GLU A 139 -8.35 6.49 -14.25
CA GLU A 139 -7.32 5.72 -14.95
C GLU A 139 -7.93 4.50 -15.67
N ASN A 140 -7.09 3.70 -16.29
CA ASN A 140 -7.51 2.49 -16.97
C ASN A 140 -8.11 1.48 -15.98
N GLU A 141 -9.28 0.94 -16.30
CA GLU A 141 -10.00 -0.09 -15.51
C GLU A 141 -9.10 -1.27 -15.11
N ARG A 142 -8.11 -1.59 -15.95
CA ARG A 142 -7.13 -2.65 -15.64
C ARG A 142 -6.39 -2.41 -14.31
N LEU A 143 -6.13 -1.16 -13.92
CA LEU A 143 -5.47 -0.85 -12.65
C LEU A 143 -6.39 -1.10 -11.46
N GLN A 144 -7.67 -0.76 -11.58
CA GLN A 144 -8.67 -1.08 -10.57
C GLN A 144 -8.84 -2.60 -10.42
N ASN A 145 -8.94 -3.32 -11.55
CA ASN A 145 -9.05 -4.77 -11.55
C ASN A 145 -7.83 -5.43 -10.89
N ARG A 146 -6.64 -4.87 -11.08
CA ARG A 146 -5.44 -5.37 -10.42
C ARG A 146 -5.49 -5.18 -8.90
N MET A 147 -6.03 -4.07 -8.41
CA MET A 147 -6.23 -3.87 -6.97
C MET A 147 -7.34 -4.77 -6.40
N ASN A 148 -8.40 -5.05 -7.17
CA ASN A 148 -9.38 -6.06 -6.78
C ASN A 148 -8.72 -7.43 -6.62
N GLN A 149 -7.92 -7.88 -7.59
CA GLN A 149 -7.17 -9.15 -7.53
C GLN A 149 -6.19 -9.19 -6.35
N PHE A 150 -5.60 -8.05 -5.97
CA PHE A 150 -4.78 -7.96 -4.76
C PHE A 150 -5.59 -8.34 -3.51
N PHE A 151 -6.79 -7.77 -3.33
CA PHE A 151 -7.65 -8.09 -2.18
C PHE A 151 -8.19 -9.53 -2.25
N ASP A 152 -8.56 -10.02 -3.44
CA ASP A 152 -8.97 -11.42 -3.64
C ASP A 152 -7.87 -12.40 -3.21
N ARG A 153 -6.60 -12.08 -3.54
CA ARG A 153 -5.44 -12.87 -3.11
C ARG A 153 -5.24 -12.84 -1.60
N ILE A 154 -5.44 -11.68 -0.96
CA ILE A 154 -5.39 -11.55 0.51
C ILE A 154 -6.48 -12.41 1.14
N GLU A 155 -7.73 -12.32 0.67
CA GLU A 155 -8.86 -13.12 1.16
C GLU A 155 -8.60 -14.61 1.03
N SER A 156 -8.14 -15.03 -0.15
CA SER A 156 -7.76 -16.43 -0.39
C SER A 156 -6.66 -16.91 0.56
N THR A 157 -5.68 -16.06 0.87
CA THR A 157 -4.60 -16.40 1.81
C THR A 157 -5.12 -16.51 3.24
N LEU A 158 -5.96 -15.56 3.68
CA LEU A 158 -6.61 -15.62 4.99
C LEU A 158 -7.47 -16.86 5.13
N CYS A 159 -8.27 -17.20 4.09
CA CYS A 159 -9.08 -18.39 4.08
C CYS A 159 -8.24 -19.66 4.22
N LYS A 160 -7.15 -19.79 3.45
CA LYS A 160 -6.23 -20.95 3.56
C LYS A 160 -5.65 -21.10 4.96
N VAL A 161 -5.23 -20.00 5.55
CA VAL A 161 -4.68 -19.99 6.92
C VAL A 161 -5.73 -20.43 7.93
N LEU A 162 -6.97 -19.93 7.85
CA LEU A 162 -8.05 -20.26 8.78
C LEU A 162 -8.58 -21.69 8.58
N LEU A 163 -8.45 -22.24 7.38
CA LEU A 163 -8.83 -23.64 7.09
C LEU A 163 -7.95 -24.68 7.79
N GLU A 164 -6.74 -24.33 8.21
CA GLU A 164 -5.82 -25.28 8.85
C GLU A 164 -6.36 -25.85 10.17
N ASP A 165 -7.16 -25.06 10.91
CA ASP A 165 -7.82 -25.51 12.16
C ASP A 165 -9.31 -25.86 11.96
N ALA A 166 -9.82 -25.75 10.72
CA ALA A 166 -11.23 -26.00 10.43
C ALA A 166 -11.54 -27.50 10.41
N THR A 167 -12.65 -27.89 11.02
CA THR A 167 -13.11 -29.28 11.03
C THR A 167 -14.50 -29.41 10.40
N GLY A 168 -14.62 -30.29 9.41
CA GLY A 168 -15.87 -30.53 8.68
C GLY A 168 -16.35 -29.36 7.85
N ASP A 169 -17.53 -29.50 7.24
CA ASP A 169 -18.10 -28.51 6.33
C ASP A 169 -18.42 -27.18 7.02
N ALA A 170 -18.90 -27.24 8.25
CA ALA A 170 -19.21 -26.04 9.03
C ALA A 170 -17.95 -25.19 9.32
N GLY A 171 -16.83 -25.84 9.65
CA GLY A 171 -15.55 -25.15 9.85
C GLY A 171 -15.01 -24.54 8.57
N SER A 172 -15.18 -25.22 7.44
CA SER A 172 -14.78 -24.69 6.13
C SER A 172 -15.60 -23.45 5.74
N LEU A 173 -16.91 -23.46 5.98
CA LEU A 173 -17.78 -22.31 5.73
C LEU A 173 -17.42 -21.12 6.66
N ASP A 174 -17.15 -21.40 7.94
CA ASP A 174 -16.73 -20.38 8.90
C ASP A 174 -15.42 -19.70 8.48
N ALA A 175 -14.42 -20.45 8.03
CA ALA A 175 -13.16 -19.91 7.52
C ALA A 175 -13.37 -18.99 6.29
N GLN A 176 -14.26 -19.38 5.36
CA GLN A 176 -14.62 -18.57 4.21
C GLN A 176 -15.31 -17.25 4.64
N VAL A 177 -16.28 -17.34 5.53
CA VAL A 177 -17.01 -16.15 6.03
C VAL A 177 -16.05 -15.19 6.75
N ARG A 178 -15.20 -15.70 7.64
CA ARG A 178 -14.25 -14.88 8.40
C ARG A 178 -13.21 -14.22 7.50
N SER A 179 -12.69 -14.91 6.49
CA SER A 179 -11.75 -14.31 5.54
C SER A 179 -12.37 -13.15 4.77
N GLY A 180 -13.60 -13.30 4.29
CA GLY A 180 -14.35 -12.23 3.63
C GLY A 180 -14.62 -11.04 4.55
N VAL A 181 -15.04 -11.30 5.82
CA VAL A 181 -15.26 -10.24 6.82
C VAL A 181 -13.97 -9.50 7.14
N LEU A 182 -12.85 -10.20 7.32
CA LEU A 182 -11.54 -9.59 7.58
C LEU A 182 -11.08 -8.73 6.40
N THR A 183 -11.25 -9.20 5.17
CA THR A 183 -10.88 -8.46 3.96
C THR A 183 -11.74 -7.20 3.81
N ALA A 184 -13.06 -7.30 4.01
CA ALA A 184 -13.98 -6.16 4.02
C ALA A 184 -13.64 -5.16 5.14
N PHE A 185 -13.26 -5.65 6.32
CA PHE A 185 -12.83 -4.82 7.45
C PHE A 185 -11.56 -4.03 7.09
N VAL A 186 -10.55 -4.67 6.49
CA VAL A 186 -9.33 -3.99 6.00
C VAL A 186 -9.71 -2.91 5.00
N ALA A 187 -10.43 -3.26 3.93
CA ALA A 187 -10.83 -2.31 2.89
C ALA A 187 -11.59 -1.11 3.46
N GLY A 188 -12.56 -1.34 4.36
CA GLY A 188 -13.32 -0.29 5.03
C GLY A 188 -12.46 0.62 5.91
N ARG A 189 -11.49 0.06 6.65
CA ARG A 189 -10.54 0.84 7.46
C ARG A 189 -9.65 1.73 6.59
N LEU A 190 -9.09 1.20 5.51
CA LEU A 190 -8.25 1.94 4.57
C LEU A 190 -9.04 3.06 3.89
N GLN A 191 -10.29 2.79 3.48
CA GLN A 191 -11.15 3.81 2.88
C GLN A 191 -11.47 4.94 3.86
N ARG A 192 -11.73 4.63 5.14
CA ARG A 192 -11.93 5.67 6.17
C ARG A 192 -10.66 6.46 6.45
N PHE A 193 -9.50 5.82 6.39
CA PHE A 193 -8.20 6.47 6.54
C PHE A 193 -7.99 7.51 5.42
N THR A 194 -8.11 7.13 4.15
CA THR A 194 -7.93 8.04 3.01
C THR A 194 -8.95 9.17 3.02
N ARG A 195 -10.25 8.87 3.24
CA ARG A 195 -11.34 9.86 3.28
C ARG A 195 -11.26 10.85 4.44
N SER A 196 -10.60 10.48 5.52
CA SER A 196 -10.38 11.39 6.67
C SER A 196 -9.19 12.34 6.45
N GLY A 197 -8.53 12.30 5.30
CA GLY A 197 -7.24 12.96 5.08
C GLY A 197 -6.18 12.38 6.00
N PHE A 198 -6.15 11.04 6.11
CA PHE A 198 -5.20 10.24 6.87
C PHE A 198 -5.22 10.46 8.40
N ARG A 199 -6.28 11.04 8.93
CA ARG A 199 -6.41 11.32 10.39
C ARG A 199 -6.96 10.14 11.19
N ARG A 200 -7.78 9.27 10.59
CA ARG A 200 -8.34 8.08 11.24
C ARG A 200 -7.44 6.89 10.94
N LEU A 201 -6.51 6.62 11.84
CA LEU A 201 -5.52 5.56 11.62
C LEU A 201 -6.20 4.19 11.47
N PRO A 202 -5.81 3.39 10.47
CA PRO A 202 -6.38 2.07 10.24
C PRO A 202 -6.03 1.11 11.38
N THR A 203 -4.92 1.34 12.09
CA THR A 203 -4.47 0.52 13.23
C THR A 203 -5.14 0.89 14.56
N GLU A 204 -5.94 1.96 14.63
CA GLU A 204 -6.60 2.40 15.87
C GLU A 204 -7.50 1.31 16.44
N HIS A 205 -7.23 0.88 17.69
CA HIS A 205 -7.92 -0.22 18.39
C HIS A 205 -7.99 -1.53 17.59
N LEU A 206 -6.99 -1.78 16.73
CA LEU A 206 -7.01 -2.89 15.77
C LEU A 206 -7.17 -4.25 16.44
N GLN A 207 -6.36 -4.54 17.47
CA GLN A 207 -6.40 -5.83 18.16
C GLN A 207 -7.80 -6.13 18.73
N LEU A 208 -8.37 -5.16 19.46
CA LEU A 208 -9.71 -5.30 20.02
C LEU A 208 -10.81 -5.50 18.96
N ALA A 209 -10.64 -4.90 17.79
CA ALA A 209 -11.59 -5.06 16.69
C ALA A 209 -11.48 -6.45 16.05
N ILE A 210 -10.26 -6.91 15.78
CA ILE A 210 -10.03 -8.23 15.16
C ILE A 210 -10.47 -9.34 16.11
N ASP A 211 -10.19 -9.26 17.41
CA ASP A 211 -10.59 -10.26 18.40
C ASP A 211 -12.12 -10.51 18.47
N ARG A 212 -12.92 -9.65 17.87
CA ARG A 212 -14.37 -9.81 17.74
C ARG A 212 -14.82 -10.42 16.41
N ILE A 213 -13.90 -10.58 15.47
CA ILE A 213 -14.17 -11.13 14.13
C ILE A 213 -13.65 -12.56 14.01
N VAL A 214 -12.51 -12.85 14.66
CA VAL A 214 -11.84 -14.17 14.56
C VAL A 214 -12.02 -15.03 15.77
#